data_6114e2608d03d037a960f06df4b33a59
#
_entry.id   6114e2608d03d037a960f06df4b33a59
#
_cell.length_a   1.000
_cell.length_b   1.000
_cell.length_c   1.000
_cell.angle_alpha   90.00
_cell.angle_beta   90.00
_cell.angle_gamma   90.00
#
_symmetry.space_group_name_H-M   'P 1'
#
loop_
_entity.id
_entity.type
_entity.pdbx_description
1 polymer ?
#
loop_
_entity_poly.entity_id
_entity_poly.type
_entity_poly.pdbx_seq_one_letter_code
_entity_poly.pdbx_strand_id
1 'polypeptide(L)'
;MAEHPNVARIRDGYAAFAKGDFDVLTDLFADNIVWHSGGRNQLTGDYRGREAVFGYFARLMEVTDGTFHIDLHAVLADDEHGVALAIVTASRNGKSMTANEADVMHLRDGRVTEFWTTSADPYTVDEIFG
;
A
#
# COMPACT_ATOMS: atom_id res chain seq x y z
N MET A 1 -17.50 19.02 10.64
CA MET A 1 -16.97 17.91 11.45
C MET A 1 -15.52 17.67 11.12
N ALA A 2 -14.70 17.50 12.10
CA ALA A 2 -13.28 17.20 11.89
C ALA A 2 -13.13 15.75 11.44
N GLU A 3 -12.18 15.52 10.54
CA GLU A 3 -11.78 14.17 10.16
C GLU A 3 -11.14 13.46 11.36
N HIS A 4 -11.26 12.14 11.40
CA HIS A 4 -10.54 11.35 12.38
C HIS A 4 -9.03 11.54 12.20
N PRO A 5 -8.24 11.67 13.29
CA PRO A 5 -6.78 11.87 13.17
C PRO A 5 -6.06 10.83 12.33
N ASN A 6 -6.55 9.59 12.29
CA ASN A 6 -5.95 8.53 11.49
C ASN A 6 -6.07 8.77 9.98
N VAL A 7 -7.04 9.57 9.52
CA VAL A 7 -7.13 9.96 8.11
C VAL A 7 -5.87 10.71 7.69
N ALA A 8 -5.46 11.73 8.45
CA ALA A 8 -4.25 12.49 8.15
C ALA A 8 -2.99 11.61 8.22
N ARG A 9 -2.90 10.74 9.22
CA ARG A 9 -1.77 9.82 9.36
C ARG A 9 -1.63 8.90 8.15
N ILE A 10 -2.74 8.34 7.67
CA ILE A 10 -2.74 7.47 6.49
C ILE A 10 -2.35 8.26 5.23
N ARG A 11 -2.91 9.47 5.04
CA ARG A 11 -2.52 10.33 3.92
C ARG A 11 -1.03 10.65 3.92
N ASP A 12 -0.48 10.98 5.09
CA ASP A 12 0.94 11.25 5.25
C ASP A 12 1.79 10.01 4.89
N GLY A 13 1.30 8.81 5.20
CA GLY A 13 1.94 7.56 4.83
C GLY A 13 2.04 7.37 3.32
N TYR A 14 0.97 7.65 2.57
CA TYR A 14 1.00 7.57 1.11
C TYR A 14 1.94 8.63 0.51
N ALA A 15 1.94 9.84 1.04
CA ALA A 15 2.87 10.88 0.60
C ALA A 15 4.34 10.48 0.89
N ALA A 16 4.59 9.88 2.04
CA ALA A 16 5.91 9.39 2.42
C ALA A 16 6.37 8.25 1.50
N PHE A 17 5.49 7.32 1.17
CA PHE A 17 5.79 6.25 0.23
C PHE A 17 6.24 6.82 -1.13
N ALA A 18 5.51 7.81 -1.64
CA ALA A 18 5.83 8.44 -2.92
C ALA A 18 7.19 9.15 -2.92
N LYS A 19 7.63 9.65 -1.75
CA LYS A 19 8.91 10.35 -1.59
C LYS A 19 10.05 9.44 -1.15
N GLY A 20 9.76 8.20 -0.76
CA GLY A 20 10.74 7.32 -0.14
C GLY A 20 11.13 7.75 1.27
N ASP A 21 10.22 8.40 2.00
CA ASP A 21 10.46 8.84 3.37
C ASP A 21 10.15 7.71 4.36
N PHE A 22 11.14 6.86 4.62
CA PHE A 22 10.98 5.70 5.48
C PHE A 22 10.86 6.05 6.96
N ASP A 23 11.29 7.23 7.39
CA ASP A 23 11.13 7.66 8.79
C ASP A 23 9.66 7.84 9.13
N VAL A 24 8.89 8.48 8.25
CA VAL A 24 7.43 8.62 8.42
C VAL A 24 6.75 7.27 8.42
N LEU A 25 7.13 6.38 7.49
CA LEU A 25 6.55 5.04 7.40
C LEU A 25 6.89 4.18 8.62
N THR A 26 8.10 4.31 9.16
CA THR A 26 8.52 3.62 10.38
C THR A 26 7.67 4.05 11.58
N ASP A 27 7.32 5.33 11.68
CA ASP A 27 6.45 5.84 12.74
C ASP A 27 4.99 5.36 12.56
N LEU A 28 4.52 5.30 11.32
CA LEU A 28 3.14 4.88 11.02
C LEU A 28 2.95 3.36 11.19
N PHE A 29 3.93 2.56 10.83
CA PHE A 29 3.81 1.10 10.86
C PHE A 29 4.22 0.55 12.23
N ALA A 30 3.39 -0.33 12.79
CA ALA A 30 3.77 -1.07 13.99
C ALA A 30 4.97 -1.98 13.69
N ASP A 31 5.81 -2.28 14.70
CA ASP A 31 6.96 -3.17 14.56
C ASP A 31 6.59 -4.52 13.96
N ASN A 32 5.45 -5.04 14.38
CA ASN A 32 4.94 -6.36 14.00
C ASN A 32 3.86 -6.30 12.93
N ILE A 33 3.84 -5.25 12.12
CA ILE A 33 2.89 -5.12 11.02
C ILE A 33 2.89 -6.38 10.15
N VAL A 34 1.70 -6.77 9.68
CA VAL A 34 1.54 -7.81 8.67
C VAL A 34 0.90 -7.19 7.43
N TRP A 35 1.57 -7.36 6.31
CA TRP A 35 1.13 -6.83 5.02
C TRP A 35 0.76 -7.98 4.11
N HIS A 36 -0.48 -8.01 3.67
CA HIS A 36 -1.00 -9.03 2.77
C HIS A 36 -1.08 -8.45 1.35
N SER A 37 -0.21 -8.92 0.48
CA SER A 37 -0.27 -8.58 -0.94
C SER A 37 -1.09 -9.64 -1.66
N GLY A 38 -2.21 -9.22 -2.23
CA GLY A 38 -3.17 -10.11 -2.87
C GLY A 38 -2.77 -10.55 -4.27
N GLY A 39 -3.68 -11.30 -4.90
CA GLY A 39 -3.50 -11.79 -6.26
C GLY A 39 -2.72 -13.10 -6.34
N ARG A 40 -2.23 -13.40 -7.56
CA ARG A 40 -1.44 -14.59 -7.87
C ARG A 40 -0.29 -14.20 -8.80
N ASN A 41 0.72 -13.55 -8.22
CA ASN A 41 1.87 -13.04 -8.95
C ASN A 41 3.12 -13.16 -8.06
N GLN A 42 4.28 -12.74 -8.57
CA GLN A 42 5.53 -12.88 -7.83
C GLN A 42 5.61 -12.06 -6.54
N LEU A 43 4.72 -11.07 -6.37
CA LEU A 43 4.67 -10.23 -5.17
C LEU A 43 3.64 -10.71 -4.16
N THR A 44 2.79 -11.67 -4.51
CA THR A 44 1.75 -12.19 -3.62
C THR A 44 2.37 -12.83 -2.38
N GLY A 45 1.79 -12.55 -1.23
CA GLY A 45 2.20 -13.17 0.02
C GLY A 45 1.93 -12.30 1.24
N ASP A 46 2.33 -12.82 2.38
CA ASP A 46 2.26 -12.15 3.66
C ASP A 46 3.67 -11.71 4.07
N TYR A 47 3.82 -10.43 4.34
CA TYR A 47 5.09 -9.83 4.74
C TYR A 47 4.97 -9.41 6.20
N ARG A 48 5.80 -9.99 7.07
CA ARG A 48 5.70 -9.83 8.51
C ARG A 48 6.86 -8.99 9.04
N GLY A 49 6.50 -7.89 9.74
CA GLY A 49 7.45 -6.93 10.28
C GLY A 49 7.83 -5.84 9.29
N ARG A 50 8.26 -4.68 9.82
CA ARG A 50 8.58 -3.51 8.99
C ARG A 50 9.66 -3.79 7.95
N GLU A 51 10.71 -4.53 8.32
CA GLU A 51 11.80 -4.83 7.38
C GLU A 51 11.30 -5.62 6.16
N ALA A 52 10.46 -6.62 6.40
CA ALA A 52 9.88 -7.42 5.31
C ALA A 52 8.97 -6.56 4.42
N VAL A 53 8.20 -5.65 5.01
CA VAL A 53 7.32 -4.75 4.27
C VAL A 53 8.15 -3.77 3.42
N PHE A 54 9.21 -3.21 3.97
CA PHE A 54 10.11 -2.31 3.21
C PHE A 54 10.83 -3.06 2.09
N GLY A 55 11.21 -4.31 2.32
CA GLY A 55 11.76 -5.19 1.28
C GLY A 55 10.75 -5.45 0.16
N TYR A 56 9.49 -5.64 0.52
CA TYR A 56 8.40 -5.76 -0.44
C TYR A 56 8.25 -4.47 -1.28
N PHE A 57 8.31 -3.29 -0.67
CA PHE A 57 8.26 -2.03 -1.41
C PHE A 57 9.41 -1.89 -2.40
N ALA A 58 10.62 -2.25 -1.99
CA ALA A 58 11.78 -2.22 -2.87
C ALA A 58 11.60 -3.16 -4.07
N ARG A 59 11.10 -4.37 -3.82
CA ARG A 59 10.84 -5.35 -4.88
C ARG A 59 9.72 -4.89 -5.82
N LEU A 60 8.67 -4.28 -5.29
CA LEU A 60 7.59 -3.70 -6.08
C LEU A 60 8.12 -2.66 -7.07
N MET A 61 9.00 -1.77 -6.61
CA MET A 61 9.62 -0.76 -7.48
C MET A 61 10.56 -1.40 -8.51
N GLU A 62 11.31 -2.43 -8.12
CA GLU A 62 12.18 -3.18 -9.03
C GLU A 62 11.38 -3.88 -10.14
N VAL A 63 10.32 -4.59 -9.78
CA VAL A 63 9.47 -5.32 -10.73
C VAL A 63 8.81 -4.39 -11.74
N THR A 64 8.48 -3.18 -11.33
CA THR A 64 7.80 -2.19 -12.17
C THR A 64 8.76 -1.15 -12.79
N ASP A 65 10.08 -1.35 -12.69
CA ASP A 65 11.09 -0.41 -13.18
C ASP A 65 10.89 1.02 -12.65
N GLY A 66 10.46 1.14 -11.39
CA GLY A 66 10.23 2.44 -10.77
C GLY A 66 8.97 3.16 -11.23
N THR A 67 8.11 2.51 -12.00
CA THR A 67 6.92 3.16 -12.57
C THR A 67 5.68 3.05 -11.69
N PHE A 68 5.72 2.25 -10.63
CA PHE A 68 4.58 2.09 -9.72
C PHE A 68 4.19 3.44 -9.11
N HIS A 69 2.93 3.81 -9.28
CA HIS A 69 2.43 5.09 -8.82
C HIS A 69 1.03 4.90 -8.21
N ILE A 70 0.80 5.56 -7.08
CA ILE A 70 -0.49 5.56 -6.41
C ILE A 70 -1.06 6.99 -6.46
N ASP A 71 -2.24 7.12 -7.04
CA ASP A 71 -3.02 8.35 -7.00
C ASP A 71 -4.12 8.17 -5.96
N LEU A 72 -3.91 8.73 -4.76
CA LEU A 72 -4.81 8.58 -3.63
C LEU A 72 -6.08 9.41 -3.85
N HIS A 73 -7.23 8.74 -3.85
CA HIS A 73 -8.52 9.36 -4.09
C HIS A 73 -9.25 9.77 -2.80
N ALA A 74 -9.31 8.86 -1.83
CA ALA A 74 -10.02 9.09 -0.58
C ALA A 74 -9.47 8.21 0.55
N VAL A 75 -9.59 8.69 1.78
CA VAL A 75 -9.24 7.94 2.98
C VAL A 75 -10.39 8.04 3.98
N LEU A 76 -10.80 6.89 4.52
CA LEU A 76 -11.76 6.80 5.60
C LEU A 76 -11.10 6.06 6.76
N ALA A 77 -11.34 6.51 7.99
CA ALA A 77 -10.73 5.86 9.14
C ALA A 77 -11.53 6.10 10.41
N ASP A 78 -11.39 5.15 11.33
CA ASP A 78 -11.77 5.28 12.74
C ASP A 78 -10.55 4.89 13.59
N ASP A 79 -10.74 4.62 14.88
CA ASP A 79 -9.63 4.27 15.78
C ASP A 79 -8.92 2.97 15.38
N GLU A 80 -9.62 2.04 14.77
CA GLU A 80 -9.16 0.67 14.53
C GLU A 80 -9.07 0.28 13.07
N HIS A 81 -9.70 1.05 12.17
CA HIS A 81 -9.82 0.70 10.74
C HIS A 81 -9.45 1.86 9.84
N GLY A 82 -8.87 1.53 8.72
CA GLY A 82 -8.64 2.49 7.64
C GLY A 82 -8.93 1.87 6.29
N VAL A 83 -9.42 2.69 5.37
CA VAL A 83 -9.62 2.33 3.97
C VAL A 83 -9.07 3.46 3.12
N ALA A 84 -8.19 3.13 2.19
CA ALA A 84 -7.68 4.07 1.20
C ALA A 84 -8.13 3.64 -0.19
N LEU A 85 -8.81 4.53 -0.88
CA LEU A 85 -9.23 4.32 -2.26
C LEU A 85 -8.26 5.03 -3.18
N ALA A 86 -7.72 4.32 -4.15
CA ALA A 86 -6.65 4.84 -4.99
C ALA A 86 -6.75 4.31 -6.43
N ILE A 87 -6.04 4.99 -7.32
CA ILE A 87 -5.78 4.50 -8.67
C ILE A 87 -4.30 4.19 -8.74
N VAL A 88 -3.98 2.96 -9.11
CA VAL A 88 -2.60 2.47 -9.23
C VAL A 88 -2.25 2.35 -10.69
N THR A 89 -1.07 2.88 -11.06
CA THR A 89 -0.50 2.71 -12.40
C THR A 89 0.88 2.09 -12.30
N ALA A 90 1.22 1.27 -13.27
CA ALA A 90 2.53 0.65 -13.37
C ALA A 90 2.78 0.17 -14.79
N SER A 91 4.06 -0.02 -15.13
CA SER A 91 4.49 -0.59 -16.40
C SER A 91 5.55 -1.65 -16.16
N ARG A 92 5.56 -2.66 -17.03
CA ARG A 92 6.57 -3.72 -17.03
C ARG A 92 6.63 -4.37 -18.40
N ASN A 93 7.85 -4.52 -18.94
CA ASN A 93 8.07 -5.21 -20.22
C ASN A 93 7.23 -4.65 -21.38
N GLY A 94 7.08 -3.32 -21.45
CA GLY A 94 6.31 -2.65 -22.50
C GLY A 94 4.79 -2.67 -22.31
N LYS A 95 4.31 -3.29 -21.24
CA LYS A 95 2.88 -3.30 -20.88
C LYS A 95 2.61 -2.31 -19.75
N SER A 96 1.44 -1.71 -19.75
CA SER A 96 1.01 -0.76 -18.73
C SER A 96 -0.33 -1.16 -18.15
N MET A 97 -0.56 -0.79 -16.88
CA MET A 97 -1.85 -0.98 -16.24
C MET A 97 -2.32 0.28 -15.54
N THR A 98 -3.62 0.38 -15.40
CA THR A 98 -4.30 1.34 -14.52
C THR A 98 -5.42 0.57 -13.84
N ALA A 99 -5.44 0.54 -12.52
CA ALA A 99 -6.44 -0.21 -11.77
C ALA A 99 -6.89 0.55 -10.54
N ASN A 100 -8.17 0.45 -10.21
CA ASN A 100 -8.68 0.92 -8.93
C ASN A 100 -8.27 -0.04 -7.84
N GLU A 101 -7.84 0.48 -6.71
CA GLU A 101 -7.42 -0.30 -5.57
C GLU A 101 -8.09 0.22 -4.30
N ALA A 102 -8.46 -0.71 -3.42
CA ALA A 102 -8.87 -0.38 -2.07
C ALA A 102 -7.89 -1.04 -1.11
N ASP A 103 -7.16 -0.23 -0.37
CA ASP A 103 -6.27 -0.70 0.68
C ASP A 103 -7.04 -0.69 1.99
N VAL A 104 -7.08 -1.82 2.66
CA VAL A 104 -7.77 -1.99 3.94
C VAL A 104 -6.74 -2.21 5.02
N MET A 105 -6.92 -1.58 6.17
CA MET A 105 -5.96 -1.70 7.24
C MET A 105 -6.59 -1.70 8.62
N HIS A 106 -5.94 -2.39 9.55
CA HIS A 106 -6.20 -2.24 10.97
C HIS A 106 -5.18 -1.28 11.58
N LEU A 107 -5.64 -0.48 12.53
CA LEU A 107 -4.78 0.44 13.29
C LEU A 107 -4.94 0.19 14.78
N ARG A 108 -3.91 0.53 15.53
CA ARG A 108 -3.92 0.54 16.97
C ARG A 108 -3.02 1.68 17.46
N ASP A 109 -3.59 2.57 18.27
CA ASP A 109 -2.87 3.74 18.79
C ASP A 109 -2.20 4.57 17.68
N GLY A 110 -2.90 4.72 16.55
CA GLY A 110 -2.44 5.51 15.41
C GLY A 110 -1.41 4.81 14.52
N ARG A 111 -1.11 3.53 14.75
CA ARG A 111 -0.18 2.75 13.95
C ARG A 111 -0.88 1.65 13.18
N VAL A 112 -0.45 1.41 11.96
CA VAL A 112 -0.97 0.33 11.12
C VAL A 112 -0.38 -0.99 11.60
N THR A 113 -1.26 -1.91 12.01
CA THR A 113 -0.89 -3.23 12.48
C THR A 113 -1.08 -4.31 11.43
N GLU A 114 -2.00 -4.09 10.49
CA GLU A 114 -2.27 -5.04 9.41
C GLU A 114 -2.76 -4.28 8.18
N PHE A 115 -2.40 -4.79 7.00
CA PHE A 115 -2.69 -4.12 5.73
C PHE A 115 -3.01 -5.16 4.67
N TRP A 116 -4.05 -4.91 3.88
CA TRP A 116 -4.45 -5.73 2.74
C TRP A 116 -4.51 -4.87 1.49
N THR A 117 -3.86 -5.32 0.42
CA THR A 117 -4.07 -4.73 -0.90
C THR A 117 -5.23 -5.45 -1.58
N THR A 118 -6.18 -4.72 -2.12
CA THR A 118 -7.29 -5.28 -2.90
C THR A 118 -7.47 -4.48 -4.18
N SER A 119 -7.41 -5.17 -5.32
CA SER A 119 -7.59 -4.53 -6.63
C SER A 119 -8.98 -4.82 -7.19
N ALA A 120 -9.55 -3.85 -7.87
CA ALA A 120 -10.78 -4.05 -8.63
C ALA A 120 -10.54 -4.87 -9.91
N ASP A 121 -9.28 -4.97 -10.35
CA ASP A 121 -8.90 -5.76 -11.53
C ASP A 121 -7.65 -6.61 -11.22
N PRO A 122 -7.82 -7.68 -10.42
CA PRO A 122 -6.68 -8.50 -10.01
C PRO A 122 -6.02 -9.24 -11.18
N TYR A 123 -6.75 -9.52 -12.24
CA TYR A 123 -6.19 -10.21 -13.42
C TYR A 123 -5.14 -9.36 -14.12
N THR A 124 -5.43 -8.08 -14.32
CA THR A 124 -4.48 -7.13 -14.92
C THR A 124 -3.26 -6.94 -14.01
N VAL A 125 -3.47 -6.81 -12.71
CA VAL A 125 -2.37 -6.70 -11.74
C VAL A 125 -1.47 -7.93 -11.80
N ASP A 126 -2.04 -9.13 -11.82
CA ASP A 126 -1.27 -10.38 -11.91
C ASP A 126 -0.49 -10.46 -13.21
N GLU A 127 -1.08 -10.02 -14.32
CA GLU A 127 -0.40 -10.03 -15.62
C GLU A 127 0.82 -9.11 -15.62
N ILE A 128 0.68 -7.91 -15.06
CA ILE A 128 1.78 -6.92 -15.03
C ILE A 128 2.88 -7.35 -14.05
N PHE A 129 2.54 -7.78 -12.86
CA PHE A 129 3.54 -8.19 -11.86
C PHE A 129 4.19 -9.55 -12.20
N GLY A 130 3.51 -10.38 -12.92
CA GLY A 130 4.04 -11.70 -13.31
C GLY A 130 3.94 -12.70 -12.18
#